data_145866e905c9dc84b7e00b8d85907b93
#
_entry.id   145866e905c9dc84b7e00b8d85907b93
#
_cell.length_a   1.000
_cell.length_b   1.000
_cell.length_c   1.000
_cell.angle_alpha   90.00
_cell.angle_beta   90.00
_cell.angle_gamma   90.00
#
_symmetry.space_group_name_H-M   'P 1'
#
loop_
_entity.id
_entity.type
_entity.pdbx_description
1 polymer ?
#
loop_
_entity_poly.entity_id
_entity_poly.type
_entity_poly.pdbx_seq_one_letter_code
_entity_poly.pdbx_strand_id
1 'polypeptide(L)'
;QLGIDSIGIVLLISFFIGAVICIQMKVNIQSPWMPHWVAGYATREIMLLEFSSSIMCLILAGKVGSNIASELGTMRVTQQIDALEIMGVNSANYLILPKILGLVTIMPFLVIFSSALGVVGAYSTAYVGHIITPEDLTAGLQHDFVPWFLWTSIIKSLVYAYIITSVSSYFGYTVGG
;
A
#
# COMPACT_ATOMS: atom_id res chain seq x y z
N GLN A 1 -15.85 -0.87 0.70
CA GLN A 1 -15.63 -1.23 2.12
C GLN A 1 -14.25 -1.85 2.35
N LEU A 2 -13.81 -2.83 1.53
CA LEU A 2 -12.53 -3.53 1.72
C LEU A 2 -11.32 -2.58 1.85
N GLY A 3 -11.22 -1.61 0.96
CA GLY A 3 -10.12 -0.63 0.99
C GLY A 3 -10.27 0.37 2.14
N ILE A 4 -11.50 0.78 2.43
CA ILE A 4 -11.81 1.73 3.51
C ILE A 4 -11.50 1.14 4.87
N ASP A 5 -11.84 -0.12 5.10
CA ASP A 5 -11.54 -0.82 6.35
C ASP A 5 -10.03 -1.00 6.59
N SER A 6 -9.24 -0.89 5.54
CA SER A 6 -7.78 -1.01 5.60
C SER A 6 -7.07 0.33 5.85
N ILE A 7 -7.75 1.47 5.74
CA ILE A 7 -7.14 2.79 5.85
C ILE A 7 -6.42 2.96 7.18
N GLY A 8 -7.05 2.60 8.31
CA GLY A 8 -6.46 2.77 9.63
C GLY A 8 -5.14 2.04 9.80
N ILE A 9 -5.06 0.79 9.35
CA ILE A 9 -3.83 -0.01 9.39
C ILE A 9 -2.75 0.56 8.47
N VAL A 10 -3.12 0.95 7.26
CA VAL A 10 -2.19 1.54 6.29
C VAL A 10 -1.58 2.82 6.85
N LEU A 11 -2.40 3.69 7.40
CA LEU A 11 -1.96 4.96 7.96
C LEU A 11 -1.01 4.78 9.15
N LEU A 12 -1.37 3.89 10.07
CA LEU A 12 -0.53 3.60 11.24
C LEU A 12 0.84 3.03 10.85
N ILE A 13 0.84 2.01 10.02
CA ILE A 13 2.07 1.36 9.57
C ILE A 13 2.94 2.34 8.78
N SER A 14 2.36 3.13 7.89
CA SER A 14 3.09 4.10 7.07
C SER A 14 3.79 5.16 7.91
N PHE A 15 3.13 5.66 8.94
CA PHE A 15 3.71 6.64 9.84
C PHE A 15 4.96 6.09 10.54
N PHE A 16 4.85 4.94 11.17
CA PHE A 16 5.98 4.35 11.90
C PHE A 16 7.11 3.93 10.98
N ILE A 17 6.81 3.43 9.80
CA ILE A 17 7.84 3.02 8.85
C ILE A 17 8.56 4.21 8.25
N GLY A 18 7.87 5.31 7.95
CA GLY A 18 8.52 6.54 7.54
C GLY A 18 9.52 7.03 8.58
N ALA A 19 9.14 6.97 9.86
CA ALA A 19 10.02 7.28 10.98
C ALA A 19 11.24 6.35 11.04
N VAL A 20 11.03 5.05 10.94
CA VAL A 20 12.10 4.05 10.99
C VAL A 20 13.06 4.18 9.81
N ILE A 21 12.55 4.37 8.60
CA ILE A 21 13.39 4.55 7.41
C ILE A 21 14.25 5.80 7.54
N CYS A 22 13.70 6.89 8.04
CA CYS A 22 14.44 8.13 8.25
C CYS A 22 15.61 7.92 9.23
N ILE A 23 15.37 7.27 10.36
CA ILE A 23 16.39 6.92 11.34
C ILE A 23 17.45 6.02 10.72
N GLN A 24 17.03 4.98 10.02
CA GLN A 24 17.93 4.01 9.42
C GLN A 24 18.83 4.64 8.35
N MET A 25 18.27 5.50 7.53
CA MET A 25 19.06 6.21 6.51
C MET A 25 20.07 7.15 7.14
N LYS A 26 19.70 7.87 8.20
CA LYS A 26 20.64 8.72 8.93
C LYS A 26 21.79 7.94 9.54
N VAL A 27 21.51 6.78 10.13
CA VAL A 27 22.53 5.91 10.71
C VAL A 27 23.46 5.34 9.65
N ASN A 28 22.91 4.93 8.51
CA ASN A 28 23.69 4.34 7.43
C ASN A 28 24.55 5.37 6.68
N ILE A 29 24.11 6.62 6.60
CA ILE A 29 24.79 7.69 5.87
C ILE A 29 25.51 8.60 6.86
N GLN A 30 26.51 8.07 7.55
CA GLN A 30 27.35 8.83 8.49
C GLN A 30 28.69 9.24 7.90
N SER A 31 28.86 9.15 6.59
CA SER A 31 30.11 9.52 5.95
C SER A 31 30.29 11.05 5.97
N PRO A 32 31.48 11.55 6.38
CA PRO A 32 31.76 13.00 6.36
C PRO A 32 31.78 13.60 4.94
N TRP A 33 31.82 12.75 3.92
CA TRP A 33 31.80 13.15 2.51
C TRP A 33 30.37 13.34 1.96
N MET A 34 29.36 12.87 2.68
CA MET A 34 27.97 12.96 2.22
C MET A 34 27.25 14.18 2.84
N PRO A 35 26.50 14.94 2.02
CA PRO A 35 25.68 16.01 2.54
C PRO A 35 24.58 15.50 3.50
N HIS A 36 24.23 16.28 4.48
CA HIS A 36 23.21 15.90 5.47
C HIS A 36 21.80 15.69 4.89
N TRP A 37 21.50 16.34 3.77
CA TRP A 37 20.20 16.21 3.10
C TRP A 37 19.97 14.85 2.41
N VAL A 38 21.03 14.07 2.20
CA VAL A 38 20.95 12.76 1.52
C VAL A 38 20.02 11.79 2.26
N ALA A 39 19.95 11.86 3.59
CA ALA A 39 19.04 11.02 4.36
C ALA A 39 17.57 11.29 4.03
N GLY A 40 17.18 12.55 3.87
CA GLY A 40 15.84 12.93 3.43
C GLY A 40 15.53 12.50 2.00
N TYR A 41 16.49 12.67 1.11
CA TYR A 41 16.39 12.20 -0.28
C TYR A 41 16.17 10.68 -0.35
N ALA A 42 17.00 9.91 0.35
CA ALA A 42 16.89 8.45 0.37
C ALA A 42 15.56 7.99 0.99
N THR A 43 15.10 8.64 2.06
CA THR A 43 13.80 8.35 2.67
C THR A 43 12.66 8.54 1.67
N ARG A 44 12.66 9.65 0.94
CA ARG A 44 11.65 9.91 -0.09
C ARG A 44 11.65 8.84 -1.18
N GLU A 45 12.82 8.51 -1.72
CA GLU A 45 12.93 7.52 -2.78
C GLU A 45 12.43 6.14 -2.34
N ILE A 46 12.82 5.69 -1.16
CA ILE A 46 12.37 4.41 -0.62
C ILE A 46 10.87 4.42 -0.39
N MET A 47 10.32 5.48 0.20
CA MET A 47 8.88 5.57 0.44
C MET A 47 8.07 5.58 -0.85
N LEU A 48 8.49 6.35 -1.85
CA LEU A 48 7.74 6.47 -3.10
C LEU A 48 7.87 5.23 -3.98
N LEU A 49 9.09 4.72 -4.17
CA LEU A 49 9.34 3.67 -5.15
C LEU A 49 9.03 2.26 -4.62
N GLU A 50 9.36 1.98 -3.36
CA GLU A 50 9.27 0.63 -2.85
C GLU A 50 8.20 0.46 -1.78
N PHE A 51 8.23 1.32 -0.77
CA PHE A 51 7.42 1.07 0.43
C PHE A 51 5.93 1.26 0.16
N SER A 52 5.54 2.39 -0.39
CA SER A 52 4.13 2.73 -0.58
C SER A 52 3.43 1.80 -1.57
N SER A 53 4.12 1.38 -2.62
CA SER A 53 3.51 0.50 -3.62
C SER A 53 3.69 -0.98 -3.30
N SER A 54 4.93 -1.42 -3.09
CA SER A 54 5.24 -2.86 -3.00
C SER A 54 4.93 -3.44 -1.63
N ILE A 55 5.45 -2.86 -0.57
CA ILE A 55 5.33 -3.43 0.78
C ILE A 55 3.93 -3.23 1.34
N MET A 56 3.32 -2.05 1.12
CA MET A 56 1.94 -1.83 1.54
C MET A 56 0.96 -2.75 0.82
N CYS A 57 1.16 -2.99 -0.48
CA CYS A 57 0.34 -3.95 -1.20
C CYS A 57 0.53 -5.37 -0.70
N LEU A 58 1.74 -5.75 -0.29
CA LEU A 58 2.00 -7.06 0.31
C LEU A 58 1.23 -7.24 1.64
N ILE A 59 1.23 -6.22 2.50
CA ILE A 59 0.48 -6.23 3.76
C ILE A 59 -1.03 -6.29 3.48
N LEU A 60 -1.51 -5.50 2.54
CA LEU A 60 -2.91 -5.50 2.14
C LEU A 60 -3.34 -6.81 1.48
N ALA A 61 -2.43 -7.51 0.79
CA ALA A 61 -2.71 -8.84 0.27
C ALA A 61 -3.11 -9.80 1.38
N GLY A 62 -2.45 -9.76 2.52
CA GLY A 62 -2.82 -10.56 3.68
C GLY A 62 -4.21 -10.21 4.22
N LYS A 63 -4.49 -8.93 4.43
CA LYS A 63 -5.77 -8.48 5.01
C LYS A 63 -6.94 -8.54 4.02
N VAL A 64 -6.80 -7.86 2.90
CA VAL A 64 -7.88 -7.74 1.91
C VAL A 64 -8.05 -9.04 1.14
N GLY A 65 -6.96 -9.68 0.76
CA GLY A 65 -7.00 -10.95 0.05
C GLY A 65 -7.65 -12.05 0.87
N SER A 66 -7.32 -12.18 2.15
CA SER A 66 -7.95 -13.16 3.03
C SER A 66 -9.45 -12.89 3.23
N ASN A 67 -9.83 -11.63 3.35
CA ASN A 67 -11.25 -11.25 3.47
C ASN A 67 -12.04 -11.61 2.21
N ILE A 68 -11.51 -11.34 1.04
CA ILE A 68 -12.15 -11.69 -0.24
C ILE A 68 -12.29 -13.20 -0.38
N ALA A 69 -11.20 -13.94 -0.13
CA ALA A 69 -11.22 -15.40 -0.23
C ALA A 69 -12.17 -16.03 0.77
N SER A 70 -12.21 -15.54 2.00
CA SER A 70 -13.12 -16.01 3.04
C SER A 70 -14.59 -15.73 2.70
N GLU A 71 -14.89 -14.54 2.24
CA GLU A 71 -16.25 -14.14 1.86
C GLU A 71 -16.78 -15.00 0.71
N LEU A 72 -16.02 -15.09 -0.38
CA LEU A 72 -16.41 -15.91 -1.53
C LEU A 72 -16.41 -17.40 -1.21
N GLY A 73 -15.47 -17.87 -0.41
CA GLY A 73 -15.44 -19.25 0.05
C GLY A 73 -16.65 -19.63 0.88
N THR A 74 -17.08 -18.76 1.79
CA THR A 74 -18.31 -18.94 2.57
C THR A 74 -19.54 -18.97 1.67
N MET A 75 -19.63 -18.07 0.71
CA MET A 75 -20.72 -18.05 -0.27
C MET A 75 -20.74 -19.34 -1.11
N ARG A 76 -19.59 -19.88 -1.45
CA ARG A 76 -19.51 -21.14 -2.20
C ARG A 76 -19.97 -22.33 -1.39
N VAL A 77 -19.47 -22.46 -0.16
CA VAL A 77 -19.82 -23.57 0.74
C VAL A 77 -21.31 -23.56 1.12
N THR A 78 -21.90 -22.36 1.31
CA THR A 78 -23.32 -22.22 1.63
C THR A 78 -24.22 -22.25 0.38
N GLN A 79 -23.69 -22.57 -0.79
CA GLN A 79 -24.43 -22.68 -2.06
C GLN A 79 -25.07 -21.38 -2.56
N GLN A 80 -24.65 -20.24 -2.06
CA GLN A 80 -25.16 -18.95 -2.53
C GLN A 80 -24.76 -18.64 -3.97
N ILE A 81 -23.57 -19.06 -4.39
CA ILE A 81 -23.09 -18.91 -5.76
C ILE A 81 -23.93 -19.78 -6.70
N ASP A 82 -24.21 -21.02 -6.32
CA ASP A 82 -25.05 -21.93 -7.11
C ASP A 82 -26.48 -21.37 -7.25
N ALA A 83 -27.02 -20.75 -6.19
CA ALA A 83 -28.30 -20.09 -6.26
C ALA A 83 -28.34 -18.94 -7.26
N LEU A 84 -27.27 -18.14 -7.35
CA LEU A 84 -27.16 -17.08 -8.35
C LEU A 84 -27.12 -17.64 -9.79
N GLU A 85 -26.45 -18.73 -10.01
CA GLU A 85 -26.38 -19.38 -11.32
C GLU A 85 -27.74 -19.95 -11.76
N ILE A 86 -28.49 -20.52 -10.83
CA ILE A 86 -29.85 -21.01 -11.08
C ILE A 86 -30.80 -19.86 -11.47
N MET A 87 -30.59 -18.68 -10.92
CA MET A 87 -31.37 -17.49 -11.26
C MET A 87 -30.97 -16.86 -12.60
N GLY A 88 -30.02 -17.46 -13.34
CA GLY A 88 -29.57 -16.96 -14.63
C GLY A 88 -28.56 -15.81 -14.54
N VAL A 89 -28.03 -15.51 -13.36
CA VAL A 89 -27.02 -14.49 -13.16
C VAL A 89 -25.64 -15.09 -13.33
N ASN A 90 -24.76 -14.42 -14.08
CA ASN A 90 -23.34 -14.81 -14.12
C ASN A 90 -22.69 -14.45 -12.79
N SER A 91 -22.48 -15.45 -11.94
CA SER A 91 -21.98 -15.27 -10.58
C SER A 91 -20.56 -14.66 -10.56
N ALA A 92 -19.71 -15.03 -11.49
CA ALA A 92 -18.35 -14.46 -11.57
C ALA A 92 -18.40 -12.96 -11.84
N ASN A 93 -19.16 -12.51 -12.82
CA ASN A 93 -19.30 -11.08 -13.11
C ASN A 93 -20.00 -10.31 -11.99
N TYR A 94 -20.93 -10.94 -11.33
CA TYR A 94 -21.69 -10.29 -10.25
C TYR A 94 -20.86 -10.11 -8.97
N LEU A 95 -20.01 -11.09 -8.62
CA LEU A 95 -19.28 -11.11 -7.35
C LEU A 95 -17.85 -10.62 -7.47
N ILE A 96 -17.13 -11.01 -8.52
CA ILE A 96 -15.69 -10.78 -8.66
C ILE A 96 -15.40 -9.41 -9.27
N LEU A 97 -16.09 -9.05 -10.32
CA LEU A 97 -15.84 -7.81 -11.05
C LEU A 97 -15.98 -6.54 -10.18
N PRO A 98 -17.03 -6.39 -9.35
CA PRO A 98 -17.12 -5.25 -8.43
C PRO A 98 -15.97 -5.17 -7.43
N LYS A 99 -15.44 -6.31 -6.97
CA LYS A 99 -14.31 -6.35 -6.06
C LYS A 99 -13.03 -5.88 -6.73
N ILE A 100 -12.77 -6.32 -7.95
CA ILE A 100 -11.62 -5.88 -8.76
C ILE A 100 -11.67 -4.37 -8.98
N LEU A 101 -12.80 -3.87 -9.46
CA LEU A 101 -12.97 -2.44 -9.74
C LEU A 101 -12.85 -1.60 -8.48
N GLY A 102 -13.44 -2.04 -7.39
CA GLY A 102 -13.38 -1.32 -6.11
C GLY A 102 -11.96 -1.22 -5.57
N LEU A 103 -11.21 -2.32 -5.56
CA LEU A 103 -9.84 -2.32 -5.04
C LEU A 103 -8.89 -1.54 -5.96
N VAL A 104 -8.99 -1.74 -7.28
CA VAL A 104 -8.18 -1.00 -8.26
C VAL A 104 -8.42 0.51 -8.16
N THR A 105 -9.64 0.94 -7.87
CA THR A 105 -9.96 2.37 -7.71
C THR A 105 -9.40 2.95 -6.43
N ILE A 106 -9.43 2.20 -5.33
CA ILE A 106 -9.02 2.69 -4.00
C ILE A 106 -7.51 2.63 -3.78
N MET A 107 -6.82 1.65 -4.34
CA MET A 107 -5.38 1.43 -4.08
C MET A 107 -4.49 2.63 -4.40
N PRO A 108 -4.67 3.37 -5.50
CA PRO A 108 -3.85 4.57 -5.75
C PRO A 108 -3.98 5.62 -4.64
N PHE A 109 -5.17 5.82 -4.11
CA PHE A 109 -5.40 6.75 -3.00
C PHE A 109 -4.70 6.28 -1.73
N LEU A 110 -4.78 4.99 -1.42
CA LEU A 110 -4.08 4.41 -0.26
C LEU A 110 -2.57 4.57 -0.37
N VAL A 111 -2.00 4.38 -1.56
CA VAL A 111 -0.57 4.56 -1.81
C VAL A 111 -0.15 6.01 -1.62
N ILE A 112 -0.91 6.97 -2.10
CA ILE A 112 -0.64 8.39 -1.92
C ILE A 112 -0.70 8.77 -0.44
N PHE A 113 -1.72 8.34 0.29
CA PHE A 113 -1.83 8.58 1.73
C PHE A 113 -0.70 7.91 2.51
N SER A 114 -0.31 6.70 2.13
CA SER A 114 0.83 6.00 2.71
C SER A 114 2.12 6.80 2.56
N SER A 115 2.40 7.30 1.37
CA SER A 115 3.57 8.15 1.11
C SER A 115 3.55 9.42 1.94
N ALA A 116 2.42 10.11 2.00
CA ALA A 116 2.26 11.35 2.77
C ALA A 116 2.51 11.12 4.27
N LEU A 117 1.93 10.06 4.85
CA LEU A 117 2.13 9.74 6.24
C LEU A 117 3.53 9.24 6.56
N GLY A 118 4.18 8.55 5.63
CA GLY A 118 5.59 8.20 5.77
C GLY A 118 6.48 9.42 5.89
N VAL A 119 6.21 10.46 5.09
CA VAL A 119 6.90 11.75 5.20
C VAL A 119 6.62 12.43 6.53
N VAL A 120 5.37 12.42 7.00
CA VAL A 120 5.01 12.95 8.33
C VAL A 120 5.75 12.21 9.44
N GLY A 121 5.86 10.88 9.35
CA GLY A 121 6.64 10.08 10.28
C GLY A 121 8.12 10.45 10.30
N ALA A 122 8.71 10.70 9.14
CA ALA A 122 10.08 11.18 9.02
C ALA A 122 10.27 12.55 9.69
N TYR A 123 9.34 13.49 9.50
CA TYR A 123 9.37 14.78 10.19
C TYR A 123 9.22 14.63 11.71
N SER A 124 8.41 13.69 12.18
CA SER A 124 8.27 13.46 13.62
C SER A 124 9.59 13.04 14.26
N THR A 125 10.41 12.22 13.58
CA THR A 125 11.76 11.87 14.07
C THR A 125 12.70 13.05 14.05
N ALA A 126 12.59 13.94 13.09
CA ALA A 126 13.39 15.16 13.03
C ALA A 126 13.09 16.10 14.21
N TYR A 127 11.81 16.31 14.53
CA TYR A 127 11.41 17.22 15.60
C TYR A 127 11.57 16.62 17.00
N VAL A 128 11.21 15.37 17.20
CA VAL A 128 11.19 14.73 18.52
C VAL A 128 12.53 14.10 18.86
N GLY A 129 13.14 13.41 17.90
CA GLY A 129 14.39 12.68 18.11
C GLY A 129 15.65 13.50 17.92
N HIS A 130 15.55 14.68 17.34
CA HIS A 130 16.70 15.54 16.97
C HIS A 130 17.80 14.83 16.19
N ILE A 131 17.41 13.80 15.43
CA ILE A 131 18.33 12.96 14.66
C ILE A 131 18.78 13.66 13.39
N ILE A 132 17.83 14.37 12.75
CA ILE A 132 18.06 15.16 11.54
C ILE A 132 17.42 16.53 11.76
N THR A 133 18.05 17.59 11.26
CA THR A 133 17.41 18.91 11.29
C THR A 133 16.21 18.92 10.33
N PRO A 134 15.09 19.54 10.67
CA PRO A 134 13.95 19.64 9.76
C PRO A 134 14.29 20.30 8.43
N GLU A 135 15.26 21.22 8.44
CA GLU A 135 15.75 21.92 7.24
C GLU A 135 16.46 20.96 6.27
N ASP A 136 17.36 20.12 6.77
CA ASP A 136 18.06 19.11 6.00
C ASP A 136 17.09 18.07 5.43
N LEU A 137 16.10 17.65 6.22
CA LEU A 137 15.06 16.73 5.76
C LEU A 137 14.23 17.35 4.63
N THR A 138 13.82 18.59 4.78
CA THR A 138 13.05 19.31 3.76
C THR A 138 13.87 19.49 2.47
N ALA A 139 15.15 19.85 2.60
CA ALA A 139 16.05 19.97 1.45
C ALA A 139 16.20 18.65 0.70
N GLY A 140 16.35 17.53 1.43
CA GLY A 140 16.42 16.20 0.83
C GLY A 140 15.14 15.78 0.14
N LEU A 141 13.99 16.05 0.75
CA LEU A 141 12.68 15.70 0.19
C LEU A 141 12.36 16.48 -1.10
N GLN A 142 12.90 17.69 -1.25
CA GLN A 142 12.67 18.54 -2.43
C GLN A 142 13.76 18.39 -3.49
N HIS A 143 14.86 17.72 -3.18
CA HIS A 143 16.00 17.60 -4.09
C HIS A 143 15.68 16.66 -5.25
N ASP A 144 15.89 17.12 -6.46
CA ASP A 144 15.67 16.37 -7.72
C ASP A 144 14.39 15.52 -7.73
N PHE A 145 13.26 16.15 -7.38
CA PHE A 145 11.98 15.48 -7.44
C PHE A 145 11.60 15.13 -8.86
N VAL A 146 11.48 13.84 -9.14
CA VAL A 146 11.06 13.33 -10.45
C VAL A 146 9.58 12.92 -10.37
N PRO A 147 8.65 13.63 -11.02
CA PRO A 147 7.22 13.28 -10.99
C PRO A 147 6.93 11.88 -11.53
N TRP A 148 7.78 11.35 -12.38
CA TRP A 148 7.68 10.00 -12.92
C TRP A 148 7.67 8.91 -11.83
N PHE A 149 8.38 9.12 -10.73
CA PHE A 149 8.40 8.15 -9.63
C PHE A 149 7.04 8.02 -8.96
N LEU A 150 6.30 9.10 -8.84
CA LEU A 150 4.92 9.07 -8.34
C LEU A 150 4.01 8.28 -9.27
N TRP A 151 4.09 8.51 -10.56
CA TRP A 151 3.34 7.75 -11.56
C TRP A 151 3.70 6.26 -11.55
N THR A 152 4.99 5.92 -11.43
CA THR A 152 5.45 4.54 -11.31
C THR A 152 4.84 3.86 -10.08
N SER A 153 4.79 4.54 -8.96
CA SER A 153 4.17 4.05 -7.72
C SER A 153 2.68 3.77 -7.91
N ILE A 154 1.95 4.66 -8.55
CA ILE A 154 0.53 4.52 -8.85
C ILE A 154 0.29 3.33 -9.80
N ILE A 155 1.07 3.21 -10.86
CA ILE A 155 0.96 2.10 -11.83
C ILE A 155 1.23 0.76 -11.13
N LYS A 156 2.25 0.66 -10.31
CA LYS A 156 2.54 -0.54 -9.51
C LYS A 156 1.35 -0.90 -8.61
N SER A 157 0.75 0.09 -7.94
CA SER A 157 -0.39 -0.15 -7.05
C SER A 157 -1.61 -0.69 -7.80
N LEU A 158 -1.87 -0.20 -9.00
CA LEU A 158 -2.96 -0.70 -9.84
C LEU A 158 -2.75 -2.17 -10.24
N VAL A 159 -1.53 -2.51 -10.65
CA VAL A 159 -1.18 -3.89 -11.03
C VAL A 159 -1.30 -4.82 -9.82
N TYR A 160 -0.77 -4.43 -8.68
CA TYR A 160 -0.86 -5.24 -7.45
C TYR A 160 -2.30 -5.41 -6.97
N ALA A 161 -3.12 -4.38 -7.05
CA ALA A 161 -4.54 -4.46 -6.69
C ALA A 161 -5.27 -5.49 -7.56
N TYR A 162 -5.03 -5.46 -8.85
CA TYR A 162 -5.59 -6.43 -9.78
C TYR A 162 -5.16 -7.86 -9.46
N ILE A 163 -3.86 -8.07 -9.22
CA ILE A 163 -3.32 -9.39 -8.87
C ILE A 163 -3.92 -9.90 -7.57
N ILE A 164 -3.94 -9.09 -6.52
CA ILE A 164 -4.48 -9.46 -5.20
C ILE A 164 -5.95 -9.89 -5.34
N THR A 165 -6.76 -9.06 -6.00
CA THR A 165 -8.19 -9.33 -6.14
C THR A 165 -8.44 -10.57 -6.98
N SER A 166 -7.73 -10.72 -8.10
CA SER A 166 -7.91 -11.85 -9.01
C SER A 166 -7.55 -13.18 -8.35
N VAL A 167 -6.39 -13.25 -7.70
CA VAL A 167 -5.92 -14.48 -7.05
C VAL A 167 -6.81 -14.84 -5.87
N SER A 168 -7.15 -13.89 -5.01
CA SER A 168 -8.01 -14.13 -3.85
C SER A 168 -9.42 -14.55 -4.25
N SER A 169 -9.98 -13.93 -5.27
CA SER A 169 -11.30 -14.27 -5.81
C SER A 169 -11.32 -15.66 -6.43
N TYR A 170 -10.26 -16.00 -7.17
CA TYR A 170 -10.16 -17.34 -7.77
C TYR A 170 -10.18 -18.43 -6.70
N PHE A 171 -9.34 -18.32 -5.69
CA PHE A 171 -9.28 -19.32 -4.63
C PHE A 171 -10.57 -19.39 -3.79
N GLY A 172 -11.17 -18.24 -3.50
CA GLY A 172 -12.44 -18.23 -2.78
C GLY A 172 -13.60 -18.79 -3.59
N TYR A 173 -13.66 -18.46 -4.88
CA TYR A 173 -14.72 -18.90 -5.79
C TYR A 173 -14.66 -20.40 -6.10
N THR A 174 -13.47 -20.97 -6.18
CA THR A 174 -13.25 -22.37 -6.56
C THR A 174 -13.11 -23.33 -5.37
N VAL A 175 -13.35 -22.85 -4.15
CA VAL A 175 -13.26 -23.71 -2.96
C VAL A 175 -14.25 -24.88 -3.05
N GLY A 176 -13.76 -26.08 -2.81
CA GLY A 176 -14.59 -27.28 -2.72
C GLY A 176 -15.23 -27.39 -1.33
N GLY A 177 -16.51 -27.69 -1.31
CA GLY A 177 -17.25 -27.96 -0.06
C GLY A 177 -16.94 -29.34 0.50
#